data_8801021a79997106fc831a32cb78f4df
#
_entry.id   8801021a79997106fc831a32cb78f4df
#
_cell.length_a   1.000
_cell.length_b   1.000
_cell.length_c   1.000
_cell.angle_alpha   90.00
_cell.angle_beta   90.00
_cell.angle_gamma   90.00
#
_symmetry.space_group_name_H-M   'P 1'
#
loop_
_entity.id
_entity.type
_entity.pdbx_description
1 polymer ?
#
loop_
_entity_poly.entity_id
_entity_poly.type
_entity_poly.pdbx_seq_one_letter_code
_entity_poly.pdbx_strand_id
1 'polypeptide(L)'
;LDTHVEFLDNLPQIKIIELLNKAKLLIHTSEFETFGLVAIEANTMGVPVLTTNNGSLMELIENNRNGYLSKDLVDRNVNRFVKNLLNDNKKFKEISLDCLRISKDYDWKVTTSNLNKLYEGLI
;
A
#
# COMPACT_ATOMS: atom_id res chain seq x y z
N LEU A 1 -7.97 -19.75 16.04
CA LEU A 1 -7.16 -19.10 14.99
C LEU A 1 -7.26 -19.87 13.67
N ASP A 2 -7.38 -21.19 13.70
CA ASP A 2 -7.25 -22.07 12.52
C ASP A 2 -8.35 -21.92 11.45
N THR A 3 -9.48 -21.31 11.75
CA THR A 3 -10.59 -21.12 10.78
C THR A 3 -10.55 -19.76 10.07
N HIS A 4 -9.66 -18.85 10.46
CA HIS A 4 -9.63 -17.47 9.95
C HIS A 4 -8.26 -17.05 9.39
N VAL A 5 -7.27 -17.95 9.45
CA VAL A 5 -5.91 -17.69 8.98
C VAL A 5 -5.52 -18.78 7.98
N GLU A 6 -5.05 -18.37 6.83
CA GLU A 6 -4.49 -19.24 5.80
C GLU A 6 -3.04 -18.82 5.54
N PHE A 7 -2.13 -19.79 5.58
CA PHE A 7 -0.72 -19.59 5.23
C PHE A 7 -0.53 -19.99 3.76
N LEU A 8 -0.03 -19.05 2.99
CA LEU A 8 0.22 -19.22 1.55
C LEU A 8 1.71 -18.98 1.29
N ASP A 9 2.33 -19.82 0.50
CA ASP A 9 3.74 -19.73 0.15
C ASP A 9 3.93 -19.83 -1.36
N ASN A 10 4.95 -19.11 -1.87
CA ASN A 10 5.38 -19.16 -3.27
C ASN A 10 4.24 -18.96 -4.30
N LEU A 11 3.37 -17.99 -4.06
CA LEU A 11 2.26 -17.72 -4.97
C LEU A 11 2.75 -17.05 -6.28
N PRO A 12 2.23 -17.49 -7.44
CA PRO A 12 2.43 -16.75 -8.67
C PRO A 12 1.72 -15.39 -8.61
N GLN A 13 2.24 -14.40 -9.35
CA GLN A 13 1.76 -13.02 -9.30
C GLN A 13 0.26 -12.88 -9.53
N ILE A 14 -0.31 -13.67 -10.43
CA ILE A 14 -1.75 -13.66 -10.69
C ILE A 14 -2.57 -13.98 -9.44
N LYS A 15 -2.09 -14.88 -8.58
CA LYS A 15 -2.76 -15.21 -7.32
C LYS A 15 -2.65 -14.10 -6.29
N ILE A 16 -1.53 -13.39 -6.26
CA ILE A 16 -1.37 -12.19 -5.41
C ILE A 16 -2.38 -11.12 -5.83
N ILE A 17 -2.54 -10.87 -7.13
CA ILE A 17 -3.54 -9.93 -7.66
C ILE A 17 -4.96 -10.36 -7.27
N GLU A 18 -5.31 -11.65 -7.40
CA GLU A 18 -6.62 -12.17 -7.00
C GLU A 18 -6.90 -11.96 -5.49
N LEU A 19 -5.88 -12.12 -4.64
CA LEU A 19 -5.98 -11.88 -3.20
C LEU A 19 -6.14 -10.39 -2.89
N LEU A 20 -5.34 -9.54 -3.51
CA LEU A 20 -5.44 -8.08 -3.35
C LEU A 20 -6.81 -7.55 -3.78
N ASN A 21 -7.38 -8.07 -4.87
CA ASN A 21 -8.73 -7.69 -5.31
C ASN A 21 -9.84 -7.96 -4.27
N LYS A 22 -9.60 -8.88 -3.35
CA LYS A 22 -10.54 -9.24 -2.26
C LYS A 22 -10.16 -8.62 -0.93
N ALA A 23 -8.94 -8.12 -0.81
CA ALA A 23 -8.42 -7.57 0.43
C ALA A 23 -9.02 -6.20 0.75
N LYS A 24 -9.23 -5.91 2.01
CA LYS A 24 -9.56 -4.57 2.52
C LYS A 24 -8.35 -3.83 3.08
N LEU A 25 -7.28 -4.55 3.37
CA LEU A 25 -6.06 -4.01 3.96
C LEU A 25 -4.90 -4.95 3.67
N LEU A 26 -3.77 -4.41 3.26
CA LEU A 26 -2.47 -5.08 3.29
C LEU A 26 -1.75 -4.69 4.58
N ILE A 27 -1.29 -5.67 5.35
CA ILE A 27 -0.40 -5.45 6.49
C ILE A 27 1.01 -5.89 6.08
N HIS A 28 1.93 -4.95 6.06
CA HIS A 28 3.31 -5.16 5.67
C HIS A 28 4.23 -4.96 6.88
N THR A 29 4.86 -6.02 7.35
CA THR A 29 5.61 -6.06 8.62
C THR A 29 7.12 -6.12 8.45
N SER A 30 7.63 -5.86 7.25
CA SER A 30 9.06 -5.88 6.99
C SER A 30 9.81 -4.86 7.85
N GLU A 31 10.88 -5.27 8.47
CA GLU A 31 11.75 -4.37 9.23
C GLU A 31 12.62 -3.50 8.33
N PHE A 32 12.87 -3.95 7.12
CA PHE A 32 13.67 -3.24 6.13
C PHE A 32 13.07 -3.39 4.74
N GLU A 33 12.76 -2.27 4.10
CA GLU A 33 12.20 -2.24 2.76
C GLU A 33 12.98 -1.26 1.88
N THR A 34 13.43 -1.72 0.72
CA THR A 34 14.22 -0.93 -0.22
C THR A 34 13.36 -0.09 -1.15
N PHE A 35 12.24 -0.64 -1.64
CA PHE A 35 11.36 0.05 -2.59
C PHE A 35 9.86 -0.06 -2.24
N GLY A 36 9.39 -1.20 -1.73
CA GLY A 36 8.00 -1.37 -1.34
C GLY A 36 7.05 -1.72 -2.48
N LEU A 37 7.49 -2.54 -3.43
CA LEU A 37 6.67 -2.93 -4.60
C LEU A 37 5.30 -3.48 -4.19
N VAL A 38 5.23 -4.31 -3.17
CA VAL A 38 3.95 -4.90 -2.72
C VAL A 38 2.98 -3.83 -2.20
N ALA A 39 3.49 -2.75 -1.61
CA ALA A 39 2.66 -1.62 -1.17
C ALA A 39 2.10 -0.84 -2.36
N ILE A 40 2.92 -0.62 -3.41
CA ILE A 40 2.47 0.01 -4.65
C ILE A 40 1.43 -0.89 -5.34
N GLU A 41 1.70 -2.20 -5.46
CA GLU A 41 0.75 -3.17 -6.03
C GLU A 41 -0.59 -3.14 -5.30
N ALA A 42 -0.58 -3.14 -3.96
CA ALA A 42 -1.80 -3.02 -3.17
C ALA A 42 -2.54 -1.70 -3.47
N ASN A 43 -1.85 -0.58 -3.50
CA ASN A 43 -2.45 0.72 -3.79
C ASN A 43 -3.00 0.79 -5.23
N THR A 44 -2.37 0.15 -6.23
CA THR A 44 -2.91 0.08 -7.59
C THR A 44 -4.22 -0.72 -7.68
N MET A 45 -4.49 -1.56 -6.70
CA MET A 45 -5.74 -2.31 -6.54
C MET A 45 -6.74 -1.62 -5.61
N GLY A 46 -6.44 -0.40 -5.14
CA GLY A 46 -7.27 0.33 -4.21
C GLY A 46 -7.24 -0.22 -2.78
N VAL A 47 -6.21 -0.98 -2.44
CA VAL A 47 -6.03 -1.59 -1.11
C VAL A 47 -5.08 -0.74 -0.28
N PRO A 48 -5.54 -0.17 0.85
CA PRO A 48 -4.68 0.57 1.76
C PRO A 48 -3.63 -0.33 2.43
N VAL A 49 -2.51 0.28 2.82
CA VAL A 49 -1.39 -0.43 3.42
C VAL A 49 -1.15 0.04 4.85
N LEU A 50 -1.16 -0.89 5.81
CA LEU A 50 -0.65 -0.67 7.15
C LEU A 50 0.78 -1.21 7.22
N THR A 51 1.71 -0.38 7.60
CA THR A 51 3.13 -0.78 7.62
C THR A 51 3.92 -0.13 8.74
N THR A 52 5.09 -0.71 9.01
CA THR A 52 6.10 -0.12 9.88
C THR A 52 6.73 1.11 9.22
N ASN A 53 7.17 2.06 10.04
CA ASN A 53 7.77 3.31 9.60
C ASN A 53 9.25 3.09 9.25
N ASN A 54 9.53 2.53 8.07
CA ASN A 54 10.89 2.22 7.64
C ASN A 54 11.10 2.41 6.13
N GLY A 55 12.34 2.70 5.75
CA GLY A 55 12.81 2.75 4.37
C GLY A 55 11.91 3.57 3.43
N SER A 56 11.73 3.06 2.23
CA SER A 56 10.93 3.68 1.16
C SER A 56 9.44 3.80 1.48
N LEU A 57 8.92 3.00 2.40
CA LEU A 57 7.51 3.06 2.79
C LEU A 57 7.11 4.39 3.41
N MET A 58 8.08 5.12 4.00
CA MET A 58 7.86 6.48 4.51
C MET A 58 7.55 7.50 3.40
N GLU A 59 8.01 7.24 2.18
CA GLU A 59 7.74 8.09 1.02
C GLU A 59 6.47 7.64 0.27
N LEU A 60 6.15 6.34 0.32
CA LEU A 60 5.04 5.75 -0.41
C LEU A 60 3.69 5.91 0.31
N ILE A 61 3.70 5.87 1.64
CA ILE A 61 2.46 5.80 2.43
C ILE A 61 2.18 7.12 3.13
N GLU A 62 1.02 7.67 2.81
CA GLU A 62 0.47 8.87 3.45
C GLU A 62 -0.66 8.47 4.41
N ASN A 63 -0.49 8.81 5.70
CA ASN A 63 -1.42 8.44 6.76
C ASN A 63 -2.86 8.90 6.46
N ASN A 64 -3.80 7.98 6.58
CA ASN A 64 -5.24 8.14 6.33
C ASN A 64 -5.62 8.47 4.87
N ARG A 65 -4.68 8.40 3.93
CA ARG A 65 -4.93 8.58 2.50
C ARG A 65 -4.79 7.26 1.74
N ASN A 66 -3.62 6.65 1.70
CA ASN A 66 -3.41 5.37 1.04
C ASN A 66 -2.93 4.26 1.98
N GLY A 67 -2.88 4.55 3.28
CA GLY A 67 -2.46 3.60 4.29
C GLY A 67 -2.22 4.24 5.64
N TYR A 68 -1.43 3.58 6.44
CA TYR A 68 -1.00 4.05 7.75
C TYR A 68 0.40 3.57 8.10
N LEU A 69 1.27 4.51 8.49
CA LEU A 69 2.62 4.26 8.99
C LEU A 69 2.61 4.31 10.51
N SER A 70 3.17 3.31 11.17
CA SER A 70 3.36 3.33 12.61
C SER A 70 4.69 2.69 13.00
N LYS A 71 5.30 3.17 14.09
CA LYS A 71 6.46 2.50 14.69
C LYS A 71 6.05 1.21 15.39
N ASP A 72 4.81 1.15 15.86
CA ASP A 72 4.23 0.01 16.55
C ASP A 72 2.86 -0.32 15.95
N LEU A 73 2.74 -1.50 15.34
CA LEU A 73 1.51 -1.96 14.68
C LEU A 73 0.40 -2.34 15.67
N VAL A 74 0.66 -2.33 16.97
CA VAL A 74 -0.35 -2.62 18.01
C VAL A 74 -0.79 -1.37 18.80
N ASP A 75 -0.38 -0.18 18.37
CA ASP A 75 -0.75 1.06 19.05
C ASP A 75 -2.26 1.40 18.88
N ARG A 76 -2.75 2.34 19.70
CA ARG A 76 -4.16 2.76 19.68
C ARG A 76 -4.58 3.44 18.38
N ASN A 77 -3.68 4.14 17.72
CA ASN A 77 -3.97 4.85 16.48
C ASN A 77 -4.10 3.87 15.32
N VAL A 78 -3.25 2.83 15.29
CA VAL A 78 -3.37 1.70 14.36
C VAL A 78 -4.71 1.02 14.54
N ASN A 79 -5.09 0.67 15.79
CA ASN A 79 -6.38 0.06 16.08
C ASN A 79 -7.55 0.93 15.62
N ARG A 80 -7.47 2.24 15.82
CA ARG A 80 -8.49 3.20 15.34
C ARG A 80 -8.56 3.23 13.83
N PHE A 81 -7.43 3.31 13.15
CA PHE A 81 -7.36 3.28 11.69
C PHE A 81 -8.01 2.03 11.13
N VAL A 82 -7.61 0.85 11.61
CA VAL A 82 -8.13 -0.45 11.15
C VAL A 82 -9.64 -0.56 11.41
N LYS A 83 -10.11 -0.20 12.61
CA LYS A 83 -11.54 -0.22 12.94
C LYS A 83 -12.35 0.69 12.02
N ASN A 84 -11.90 1.92 11.78
CA ASN A 84 -12.58 2.84 10.88
C ASN A 84 -12.61 2.31 9.45
N LEU A 85 -11.49 1.77 8.98
CA LEU A 85 -11.37 1.20 7.64
C LEU A 85 -12.33 0.02 7.43
N LEU A 86 -12.44 -0.88 8.40
CA LEU A 86 -13.22 -2.10 8.27
C LEU A 86 -14.73 -1.90 8.53
N ASN A 87 -15.10 -0.93 9.37
CA ASN A 87 -16.49 -0.74 9.81
C ASN A 87 -17.21 0.42 9.09
N ASP A 88 -16.49 1.29 8.40
CA ASP A 88 -17.05 2.43 7.68
C ASP A 88 -16.80 2.27 6.17
N ASN A 89 -17.80 1.81 5.44
CA ASN A 89 -17.72 1.62 4.00
C ASN A 89 -17.47 2.92 3.22
N LYS A 90 -17.92 4.07 3.73
CA LYS A 90 -17.66 5.37 3.10
C LYS A 90 -16.18 5.71 3.25
N LYS A 91 -15.64 5.56 4.45
CA LYS A 91 -14.22 5.81 4.73
C LYS A 91 -13.32 4.87 3.94
N PHE A 92 -13.68 3.59 3.84
CA PHE A 92 -12.97 2.63 3.01
C PHE A 92 -12.91 3.08 1.54
N LYS A 93 -14.06 3.48 0.97
CA LYS A 93 -14.11 3.96 -0.42
C LYS A 93 -13.26 5.21 -0.65
N GLU A 94 -13.27 6.16 0.27
CA GLU A 94 -12.43 7.36 0.19
C GLU A 94 -10.95 7.00 0.13
N ILE A 95 -10.49 6.18 1.07
CA ILE A 95 -9.08 5.74 1.12
C ILE A 95 -8.73 4.89 -0.11
N SER A 96 -9.61 3.99 -0.54
CA SER A 96 -9.40 3.18 -1.74
C SER A 96 -9.23 4.04 -3.02
N LEU A 97 -10.02 5.09 -3.17
CA LEU A 97 -9.87 6.04 -4.28
C LEU A 97 -8.55 6.82 -4.20
N ASP A 98 -8.11 7.18 -3.01
CA ASP A 98 -6.82 7.84 -2.81
C ASP A 98 -5.65 6.89 -3.11
N CYS A 99 -5.74 5.59 -2.74
CA CYS A 99 -4.79 4.57 -3.17
C CYS A 99 -4.62 4.55 -4.69
N LEU A 100 -5.73 4.47 -5.42
CA LEU A 100 -5.73 4.45 -6.89
C LEU A 100 -5.17 5.75 -7.51
N ARG A 101 -5.37 6.88 -6.85
CA ARG A 101 -4.86 8.18 -7.31
C ARG A 101 -3.36 8.30 -7.11
N ILE A 102 -2.89 8.01 -5.90
CA ILE A 102 -1.47 8.11 -5.51
C ILE A 102 -0.62 7.10 -6.30
N SER A 103 -1.13 5.88 -6.51
CA SER A 103 -0.39 4.86 -7.25
C SER A 103 -0.06 5.21 -8.70
N LYS A 104 -0.80 6.15 -9.31
CA LYS A 104 -0.52 6.62 -10.68
C LYS A 104 0.83 7.30 -10.83
N ASP A 105 1.35 7.89 -9.75
CA ASP A 105 2.66 8.54 -9.76
C ASP A 105 3.81 7.54 -9.94
N TYR A 106 3.54 6.25 -9.71
CA TYR A 106 4.47 5.13 -9.89
C TYR A 106 4.29 4.37 -11.21
N ASP A 107 3.48 4.88 -12.14
CA ASP A 107 3.35 4.33 -13.50
C ASP A 107 4.65 4.55 -14.29
N TRP A 108 5.05 3.52 -15.04
CA TRP A 108 6.25 3.59 -15.90
C TRP A 108 6.24 4.75 -16.88
N LYS A 109 5.06 5.16 -17.37
CA LYS A 109 4.93 6.31 -18.28
C LYS A 109 5.31 7.61 -17.57
N VAL A 110 4.91 7.77 -16.31
CA VAL A 110 5.27 8.93 -15.49
C VAL A 110 6.78 8.93 -15.23
N THR A 111 7.32 7.80 -14.80
CA THR A 111 8.75 7.63 -14.53
C THR A 111 9.57 7.94 -15.78
N THR A 112 9.22 7.36 -16.93
CA THR A 112 9.93 7.58 -18.20
C THR A 112 9.85 9.04 -18.64
N SER A 113 8.69 9.68 -18.52
CA SER A 113 8.51 11.11 -18.84
C SER A 113 9.41 11.99 -17.97
N ASN A 114 9.49 11.70 -16.68
CA ASN A 114 10.35 12.46 -15.77
C ASN A 114 11.84 12.27 -16.06
N LEU A 115 12.27 11.05 -16.39
CA LEU A 115 13.63 10.78 -16.81
C LEU A 115 13.99 11.53 -18.10
N ASN A 116 13.11 11.51 -19.11
CA ASN A 116 13.34 12.23 -20.37
C ASN A 116 13.52 13.74 -20.12
N LYS A 117 12.65 14.36 -19.31
CA LYS A 117 12.80 15.77 -18.93
C LYS A 117 14.13 16.06 -18.23
N LEU A 118 14.57 15.14 -17.36
CA LEU A 118 15.87 15.28 -16.70
C LEU A 118 17.02 15.26 -17.72
N TYR A 119 17.02 14.34 -18.68
CA TYR A 119 18.04 14.25 -19.72
C TYR A 119 18.01 15.47 -20.65
N GLU A 120 16.85 15.92 -21.09
CA GLU A 120 16.69 17.14 -21.90
C GLU A 120 17.23 18.38 -21.20
N GLY A 121 17.11 18.46 -19.87
CA GLY A 121 17.66 19.55 -19.08
C GLY A 121 19.18 19.50 -18.86
N LEU A 122 19.85 18.41 -19.22
CA LEU A 122 21.31 18.23 -19.11
C LEU A 122 22.06 18.48 -20.41
N ILE A 123 21.35 18.63 -21.52
CA ILE A 123 21.89 18.94 -22.87
C ILE A 123 21.73 20.43 -23.15
#